data_042d123a1af928662c7b10f2a604ac2a
#
_entry.id   042d123a1af928662c7b10f2a604ac2a
#
_cell.length_a   1.000
_cell.length_b   1.000
_cell.length_c   1.000
_cell.angle_alpha   90.00
_cell.angle_beta   90.00
_cell.angle_gamma   90.00
#
_symmetry.space_group_name_H-M   'P 1'
#
loop_
_entity.id
_entity.type
_entity.pdbx_description
1 polymer ?
#
loop_
_entity_poly.entity_id
_entity_poly.type
_entity_poly.pdbx_seq_one_letter_code
_entity_poly.pdbx_strand_id
1 'polypeptide(L)' 'MTAYFREQVLRKRPYIKPEWCMHILEHHIAREVQGDGRIRYWGYIQEYGDKVIRVVTLEDGETIHNVFPDSGYARRSG' A
#
# COMPACT_ATOMS: atom_id res chain seq x y z
N MET A 1 -5.49 -12.08 -2.82
CA MET A 1 -5.11 -11.02 -3.79
C MET A 1 -5.70 -11.31 -5.15
N THR A 2 -6.01 -10.28 -5.91
CA THR A 2 -6.62 -10.43 -7.23
C THR A 2 -5.57 -10.65 -8.32
N ALA A 3 -5.99 -11.21 -9.46
CA ALA A 3 -5.12 -11.35 -10.62
C ALA A 3 -4.60 -9.99 -11.09
N TYR A 4 -5.43 -8.96 -11.01
CA TYR A 4 -5.04 -7.60 -11.37
C TYR A 4 -3.81 -7.15 -10.56
N PHE A 5 -3.82 -7.39 -9.25
CA PHE A 5 -2.71 -7.02 -8.39
C PHE A 5 -1.40 -7.69 -8.85
N ARG A 6 -1.45 -9.01 -9.07
CA ARG A 6 -0.26 -9.75 -9.50
C ARG A 6 0.25 -9.34 -10.86
N GLU A 7 -0.66 -9.18 -11.83
CA GLU A 7 -0.29 -8.95 -13.21
C GLU A 7 0.05 -7.50 -13.50
N GLN A 8 -0.61 -6.56 -12.85
CA GLN A 8 -0.45 -5.14 -13.14
C GLN A 8 0.41 -4.42 -12.11
N VAL A 9 0.13 -4.62 -10.83
CA VAL A 9 0.80 -3.86 -9.78
C VAL A 9 2.17 -4.43 -9.46
N LEU A 10 2.26 -5.73 -9.18
CA LEU A 10 3.54 -6.36 -8.86
C LEU A 10 4.51 -6.38 -10.02
N ARG A 11 4.01 -6.45 -11.25
CA ARG A 11 4.86 -6.39 -12.43
C ARG A 11 5.60 -5.05 -12.52
N LYS A 12 4.93 -3.96 -12.15
CA LYS A 12 5.53 -2.62 -12.12
C LYS A 12 6.41 -2.39 -10.90
N ARG A 13 6.16 -3.15 -9.83
CA ARG A 13 6.86 -3.01 -8.55
C ARG A 13 7.37 -4.36 -8.06
N PRO A 14 8.28 -5.02 -8.81
CA PRO A 14 8.72 -6.38 -8.47
C PRO A 14 9.47 -6.47 -7.15
N TYR A 15 9.98 -5.35 -6.65
CA TYR A 15 10.68 -5.30 -5.36
C TYR A 15 9.74 -5.28 -4.16
N ILE A 16 8.43 -5.11 -4.38
CA ILE A 16 7.44 -5.10 -3.31
C ILE A 16 6.83 -6.49 -3.20
N LYS A 17 6.91 -7.07 -2.00
CA LYS A 17 6.39 -8.41 -1.77
C LYS A 17 4.88 -8.37 -1.48
N PRO A 18 4.11 -9.35 -1.96
CA PRO A 18 2.67 -9.41 -1.69
C PRO A 18 2.33 -9.43 -0.20
N GLU A 19 3.12 -10.13 0.61
CA GLU A 19 2.87 -10.19 2.06
C GLU A 19 3.02 -8.83 2.75
N TRP A 20 3.81 -7.94 2.19
CA TRP A 20 3.92 -6.57 2.71
C TRP A 20 2.60 -5.82 2.56
N CYS A 21 1.95 -6.00 1.41
CA CYS A 21 0.65 -5.35 1.17
C CYS A 21 -0.40 -5.87 2.14
N MET A 22 -0.43 -7.18 2.37
CA MET A 22 -1.36 -7.77 3.33
C MET A 22 -1.10 -7.26 4.73
N HIS A 23 0.17 -7.17 5.13
CA HIS A 23 0.55 -6.62 6.42
C HIS A 23 0.03 -5.19 6.59
N ILE A 24 0.19 -4.36 5.57
CA ILE A 24 -0.24 -2.96 5.63
C ILE A 24 -1.75 -2.86 5.74
N LEU A 25 -2.49 -3.68 5.00
CA LEU A 25 -3.95 -3.68 5.09
C LEU A 25 -4.44 -4.06 6.49
N GLU A 26 -3.72 -4.96 7.17
CA GLU A 26 -4.08 -5.41 8.52
C GLU A 26 -3.54 -4.50 9.62
N HIS A 27 -2.36 -3.91 9.42
CA HIS A 27 -1.63 -3.16 10.45
C HIS A 27 -1.18 -1.78 9.97
N HIS A 28 -2.06 -1.08 9.25
CA HIS A 28 -1.74 0.26 8.77
C HIS A 28 -1.62 1.26 9.92
N ILE A 29 -0.77 2.25 9.75
CA ILE A 29 -0.58 3.33 10.72
C ILE A 29 -1.49 4.52 10.39
N ALA A 30 -1.97 4.59 9.16
CA ALA A 30 -2.89 5.64 8.72
C ALA A 30 -3.75 5.12 7.58
N ARG A 31 -4.93 5.71 7.41
CA ARG A 31 -5.88 5.32 6.38
C ARG A 31 -6.67 6.57 5.96
N GLU A 32 -6.89 6.71 4.66
CA GLU A 32 -7.65 7.85 4.13
C GLU A 32 -8.53 7.39 2.97
N VAL A 33 -9.81 7.76 3.00
CA VAL A 33 -10.74 7.50 1.91
C VAL A 33 -10.69 8.68 0.95
N GLN A 34 -10.40 8.42 -0.32
CA GLN A 34 -10.35 9.45 -1.34
C GLN A 34 -11.76 9.81 -1.84
N GLY A 35 -11.86 10.95 -2.51
CA GLY A 35 -13.15 11.40 -3.04
C GLY A 35 -13.76 10.49 -4.09
N ASP A 36 -12.94 9.66 -4.75
CA ASP A 36 -13.40 8.69 -5.75
C ASP A 36 -13.75 7.33 -5.15
N GLY A 37 -13.70 7.21 -3.81
CA GLY A 37 -14.00 5.98 -3.11
C GLY A 37 -12.80 5.08 -2.86
N ARG A 38 -11.68 5.33 -3.50
CA ARG A 38 -10.47 4.54 -3.26
C ARG A 38 -9.92 4.84 -1.87
N ILE A 39 -9.22 3.86 -1.31
CA ILE A 39 -8.71 3.96 0.05
C ILE A 39 -7.20 3.86 0.04
N ARG A 40 -6.52 4.78 0.70
CA ARG A 40 -5.07 4.78 0.90
C ARG A 40 -4.76 4.22 2.27
N TYR A 41 -3.80 3.30 2.32
CA TYR A 41 -3.30 2.75 3.57
C TYR A 41 -1.80 2.99 3.63
N TRP A 42 -1.29 3.44 4.76
CA TRP A 42 0.15 3.62 4.98
C TRP A 42 0.59 2.69 6.07
N GLY A 43 1.73 2.04 5.89
CA GLY A 43 2.29 1.17 6.89
C GLY A 43 3.80 1.09 6.79
N TYR A 44 4.45 0.70 7.88
CA TYR A 44 5.88 0.49 7.91
C TYR A 44 6.21 -0.94 7.50
N ILE A 45 7.25 -1.09 6.68
CA ILE A 45 7.80 -2.38 6.34
C ILE A 45 9.23 -2.42 6.81
N GLN A 46 9.47 -3.14 7.89
CA GLN A 46 10.79 -3.25 8.50
C GLN A 46 11.81 -3.86 7.55
N GLU A 47 11.42 -4.90 6.81
CA GLU A 47 12.27 -5.55 5.83
C GLU A 47 12.73 -4.61 4.71
N TYR A 48 11.99 -3.55 4.48
CA TYR A 48 12.29 -2.55 3.45
C TYR A 48 12.95 -1.32 4.06
N GLY A 49 13.77 -1.50 5.10
CA GLY A 49 14.49 -0.41 5.74
C GLY A 49 13.61 0.53 6.56
N ASP A 50 12.55 0.01 7.18
CA ASP A 50 11.59 0.79 7.96
C ASP A 50 10.95 1.92 7.17
N LYS A 51 10.79 1.73 5.88
CA LYS A 51 10.15 2.73 5.02
C LYS A 51 8.65 2.57 5.03
N VAL A 52 7.97 3.68 4.80
CA VAL A 52 6.51 3.69 4.68
C VAL A 52 6.14 3.34 3.24
N ILE A 53 5.21 2.41 3.12
CA ILE A 53 4.65 2.04 1.83
C ILE A 53 3.16 2.40 1.82
N ARG A 54 2.71 2.97 0.73
CA ARG A 54 1.31 3.31 0.53
C ARG A 54 0.65 2.27 -0.36
N VAL A 55 -0.44 1.67 0.13
CA VAL A 55 -1.26 0.74 -0.62
C VAL A 55 -2.59 1.41 -0.91
N VAL A 56 -2.98 1.43 -2.18
CA VAL A 56 -4.27 2.01 -2.59
C VAL A 56 -5.19 0.89 -3.02
N THR A 57 -6.35 0.80 -2.38
CA THR A 57 -7.36 -0.19 -2.74
C THR A 57 -8.54 0.48 -3.42
N LEU A 58 -9.41 -0.34 -4.02
CA LEU A 58 -10.71 0.10 -4.48
C LEU A 58 -11.63 0.28 -3.27
N GLU A 59 -12.89 0.64 -3.52
CA GLU A 59 -13.87 0.93 -2.47
C GLU A 59 -14.10 -0.23 -1.50
N ASP A 60 -13.83 -1.46 -1.93
CA ASP A 60 -14.01 -2.65 -1.11
C ASP A 60 -12.97 -2.79 0.01
N GLY A 61 -11.89 -2.00 -0.05
CA GLY A 61 -10.81 -2.08 0.92
C GLY A 61 -9.95 -3.31 0.80
N GLU A 62 -10.11 -4.10 -0.25
CA GLU A 62 -9.42 -5.37 -0.45
C GLU A 62 -8.69 -5.45 -1.78
N THR A 63 -9.31 -4.97 -2.85
CA THR A 63 -8.72 -5.03 -4.19
C THR A 63 -7.64 -3.98 -4.32
N ILE A 64 -6.38 -4.40 -4.35
CA ILE A 64 -5.26 -3.48 -4.45
C ILE A 64 -5.17 -2.93 -5.87
N HIS A 65 -5.27 -1.61 -5.97
CA HIS A 65 -5.19 -0.89 -7.23
C HIS A 65 -3.77 -0.44 -7.53
N ASN A 66 -3.03 -0.02 -6.50
CA ASN A 66 -1.66 0.44 -6.66
C ASN A 66 -0.90 0.30 -5.34
N VAL A 67 0.43 0.25 -5.43
CA VAL A 67 1.29 0.18 -4.26
C VAL A 67 2.62 0.83 -4.60
N PHE A 68 3.14 1.67 -3.71
CA PHE A 68 4.43 2.32 -3.93
C PHE A 68 4.99 2.89 -2.62
N PRO A 69 6.32 3.05 -2.55
CA PRO A 69 6.94 3.69 -1.39
C PRO A 69 6.50 5.15 -1.26
N ASP A 70 6.23 5.59 -0.04
CA ASP A 70 5.87 6.98 0.22
C ASP A 70 6.81 7.58 1.25
N SER A 71 7.99 7.98 0.80
CA SER A 71 9.00 8.57 1.67
C SER A 71 8.57 9.92 2.23
N GLY A 72 7.66 10.61 1.55
CA GLY A 72 7.16 11.90 2.00
C GLY A 72 6.25 11.81 3.22
N TYR A 73 5.63 10.65 3.46
CA TYR A 73 4.74 10.48 4.59
C TYR A 73 5.47 10.68 5.93
N ALA A 74 6.62 10.07 6.07
CA ALA A 74 7.40 10.18 7.30
C ALA A 74 7.80 11.62 7.61
N ARG A 75 8.08 12.40 6.57
CA ARG A 75 8.41 13.82 6.73
C ARG A 75 7.21 14.64 7.17
N ARG A 76 6.03 14.31 6.65
CA ARG A 76 4.81 15.06 7.00
C ARG A 76 4.33 14.77 8.41
N SER A 77 4.56 13.57 8.90
CA SER A 77 4.12 13.16 10.22
C SER A 77 5.18 13.33 11.30
N GLY A 78 6.39 13.61 10.90
CA GLY A 78 7.50 13.83 11.82
C GLY A 78 7.72 15.33 12.02
#